data_5388d858d1f6fd4d4d23ca5779bf33b2
#
_entry.id   5388d858d1f6fd4d4d23ca5779bf33b2
#
_cell.length_a   1.000
_cell.length_b   1.000
_cell.length_c   1.000
_cell.angle_alpha   90.00
_cell.angle_beta   90.00
_cell.angle_gamma   90.00
#
_symmetry.space_group_name_H-M   'P 1'
#
loop_
_entity.id
_entity.type
_entity.pdbx_description
1 polymer ?
#
loop_
_entity_poly.entity_id
_entity_poly.type
_entity_poly.pdbx_seq_one_letter_code
_entity_poly.pdbx_strand_id
1 'polypeptide(L)'
;FAKTIAANDFIDDVSSAVFKHFYPEGDLIVPEKHQGHHAMMDALYKNIETPYVFHTEDDWQFEESLDFQRAKKILDSDPKIVSVCFRKISNFTLTEKEKRKIRYIENGDLSYVRLDSLHAKWHGYTFNPHLIKLSTIKSIGAFSAYRKERHISHKLRKQGYFVAFIQPGCCHHIGEVSVANPDGRTTKGKLLRFLRKYFGFAFR
;
A
#
# COMPACT_ATOMS: atom_id res chain seq x y z
N PHE A 1 6.29 4.12 18.35
CA PHE A 1 4.86 3.93 18.06
C PHE A 1 4.08 3.87 19.36
N ALA A 2 2.84 4.40 19.38
CA ALA A 2 1.97 4.29 20.55
C ALA A 2 1.39 2.88 20.70
N LYS A 3 1.19 2.17 19.58
CA LYS A 3 0.63 0.82 19.55
C LYS A 3 1.08 0.10 18.27
N THR A 4 1.35 -1.20 18.37
CA THR A 4 1.59 -2.10 17.24
C THR A 4 0.49 -3.15 17.20
N ILE A 5 -0.14 -3.33 16.03
CA ILE A 5 -1.20 -4.31 15.82
C ILE A 5 -0.85 -5.11 14.57
N ALA A 6 -0.89 -6.43 14.65
CA ALA A 6 -0.72 -7.32 13.50
C ALA A 6 -1.94 -8.21 13.29
N ALA A 7 -2.08 -8.72 12.06
CA ALA A 7 -3.07 -9.72 11.71
C ALA A 7 -2.40 -10.92 11.05
N ASN A 8 -2.70 -12.13 11.53
CA ASN A 8 -2.25 -13.37 10.93
C ASN A 8 -3.46 -14.15 10.37
N ASP A 9 -3.78 -13.90 9.10
CA ASP A 9 -4.92 -14.54 8.41
C ASP A 9 -4.63 -15.98 7.97
N PHE A 10 -3.36 -16.40 8.01
CA PHE A 10 -2.94 -17.79 7.77
C PHE A 10 -3.08 -18.71 8.97
N ILE A 11 -3.26 -18.13 10.17
CA ILE A 11 -3.50 -18.86 11.41
C ILE A 11 -2.34 -19.81 11.73
N ASP A 12 -1.10 -19.43 11.36
CA ASP A 12 0.09 -20.21 11.65
C ASP A 12 0.75 -19.75 12.96
N ASP A 13 1.26 -20.73 13.71
CA ASP A 13 1.88 -20.47 15.01
C ASP A 13 3.25 -19.81 14.89
N VAL A 14 3.97 -20.04 13.77
CA VAL A 14 5.32 -19.51 13.57
C VAL A 14 5.27 -18.00 13.42
N SER A 15 4.43 -17.48 12.51
CA SER A 15 4.25 -16.03 12.33
C SER A 15 3.75 -15.36 13.61
N SER A 16 2.85 -16.04 14.34
CA SER A 16 2.32 -15.55 15.62
C SER A 16 3.43 -15.45 16.67
N ALA A 17 4.28 -16.48 16.80
CA ALA A 17 5.40 -16.52 17.74
C ALA A 17 6.46 -15.46 17.38
N VAL A 18 6.81 -15.30 16.09
CA VAL A 18 7.75 -14.28 15.62
C VAL A 18 7.24 -12.89 15.96
N PHE A 19 5.97 -12.59 15.67
CA PHE A 19 5.39 -11.30 16.02
C PHE A 19 5.49 -11.02 17.53
N LYS A 20 5.09 -11.96 18.37
CA LYS A 20 5.12 -11.82 19.84
C LYS A 20 6.53 -11.72 20.40
N HIS A 21 7.52 -12.33 19.74
CA HIS A 21 8.92 -12.19 20.13
C HIS A 21 9.42 -10.74 19.95
N PHE A 22 9.13 -10.11 18.79
CA PHE A 22 9.59 -8.75 18.50
C PHE A 22 8.68 -7.65 19.09
N TYR A 23 7.40 -7.96 19.30
CA TYR A 23 6.39 -7.02 19.81
C TYR A 23 5.57 -7.66 20.93
N PRO A 24 6.18 -7.93 22.11
CA PRO A 24 5.51 -8.63 23.22
C PRO A 24 4.24 -7.92 23.69
N GLU A 25 4.24 -6.57 23.66
CA GLU A 25 3.08 -5.74 23.99
C GLU A 25 2.17 -5.43 22.80
N GLY A 26 2.48 -5.95 21.62
CA GLY A 26 1.68 -5.75 20.42
C GLY A 26 0.40 -6.58 20.41
N ASP A 27 -0.66 -6.07 19.85
CA ASP A 27 -1.89 -6.82 19.63
C ASP A 27 -1.76 -7.69 18.38
N LEU A 28 -2.10 -8.97 18.51
CA LEU A 28 -2.16 -9.91 17.40
C LEU A 28 -3.60 -10.38 17.19
N ILE A 29 -4.11 -10.17 15.98
CA ILE A 29 -5.43 -10.63 15.55
C ILE A 29 -5.24 -11.91 14.75
N VAL A 30 -5.74 -13.03 15.27
CA VAL A 30 -5.77 -14.33 14.59
C VAL A 30 -7.24 -14.74 14.48
N PRO A 31 -7.82 -14.81 13.28
CA PRO A 31 -9.21 -15.20 13.12
C PRO A 31 -9.38 -16.72 13.26
N GLU A 32 -10.58 -17.20 13.56
CA GLU A 32 -10.88 -18.65 13.64
C GLU A 32 -10.76 -19.36 12.28
N LYS A 33 -10.94 -18.62 11.20
CA LYS A 33 -10.79 -19.09 9.82
C LYS A 33 -10.31 -17.98 8.92
N HIS A 34 -9.66 -18.33 7.81
CA HIS A 34 -9.22 -17.39 6.79
C HIS A 34 -10.34 -16.45 6.36
N GLN A 35 -10.10 -15.13 6.49
CA GLN A 35 -11.06 -14.06 6.22
C GLN A 35 -10.79 -13.39 4.87
N GLY A 36 -9.53 -13.40 4.44
CA GLY A 36 -9.04 -12.66 3.29
C GLY A 36 -8.63 -11.23 3.62
N HIS A 37 -7.72 -10.72 2.80
CA HIS A 37 -6.97 -9.49 3.04
C HIS A 37 -7.84 -8.29 3.43
N HIS A 38 -8.91 -7.96 2.69
CA HIS A 38 -9.71 -6.77 2.98
C HIS A 38 -10.49 -6.87 4.30
N ALA A 39 -10.99 -8.05 4.66
CA ALA A 39 -11.66 -8.25 5.95
C ALA A 39 -10.66 -8.13 7.11
N MET A 40 -9.44 -8.62 6.94
CA MET A 40 -8.38 -8.44 7.94
C MET A 40 -7.96 -6.98 8.08
N MET A 41 -7.95 -6.20 6.99
CA MET A 41 -7.74 -4.74 7.08
C MET A 41 -8.83 -4.06 7.91
N ASP A 42 -10.10 -4.45 7.75
CA ASP A 42 -11.19 -3.92 8.57
C ASP A 42 -10.99 -4.27 10.05
N ALA A 43 -10.57 -5.50 10.36
CA ALA A 43 -10.28 -5.94 11.72
C ALA A 43 -9.11 -5.16 12.33
N LEU A 44 -8.01 -4.94 11.57
CA LEU A 44 -6.85 -4.15 12.02
C LEU A 44 -7.26 -2.71 12.34
N TYR A 45 -7.88 -2.03 11.39
CA TYR A 45 -8.14 -0.60 11.52
C TYR A 45 -9.23 -0.26 12.53
N LYS A 46 -10.13 -1.20 12.83
CA LYS A 46 -11.14 -1.04 13.89
C LYS A 46 -10.52 -0.79 15.27
N ASN A 47 -9.33 -1.33 15.52
CA ASN A 47 -8.64 -1.26 16.81
C ASN A 47 -7.66 -0.10 16.92
N ILE A 48 -7.66 0.84 15.95
CA ILE A 48 -6.76 1.99 15.92
C ILE A 48 -7.49 3.25 16.39
N GLU A 49 -6.87 3.95 17.34
CA GLU A 49 -7.38 5.21 17.89
C GLU A 49 -6.44 6.39 17.62
N THR A 50 -5.17 6.12 17.26
CA THR A 50 -4.17 7.14 16.96
C THR A 50 -4.50 7.91 15.70
N PRO A 51 -4.21 9.23 15.63
CA PRO A 51 -4.57 10.06 14.47
C PRO A 51 -3.84 9.68 13.19
N TYR A 52 -2.67 9.05 13.30
CA TYR A 52 -1.85 8.57 12.18
C TYR A 52 -1.59 7.08 12.31
N VAL A 53 -1.57 6.41 11.17
CA VAL A 53 -1.31 4.98 11.05
C VAL A 53 -0.17 4.76 10.07
N PHE A 54 0.86 4.04 10.50
CA PHE A 54 1.83 3.44 9.60
C PHE A 54 1.37 2.03 9.28
N HIS A 55 1.14 1.75 8.01
CA HIS A 55 0.76 0.44 7.49
C HIS A 55 1.93 -0.20 6.74
N THR A 56 2.14 -1.49 6.98
CA THR A 56 3.05 -2.34 6.20
C THR A 56 2.55 -3.78 6.20
N GLU A 57 2.99 -4.56 5.22
CA GLU A 57 2.79 -6.00 5.12
C GLU A 57 4.15 -6.70 5.31
N ASP A 58 4.16 -8.01 5.52
CA ASP A 58 5.35 -8.81 5.85
C ASP A 58 6.29 -9.06 4.66
N ASP A 59 5.83 -8.79 3.45
CA ASP A 59 6.60 -8.96 2.20
C ASP A 59 7.34 -7.68 1.74
N TRP A 60 7.62 -6.76 2.68
CA TRP A 60 8.38 -5.54 2.43
C TRP A 60 9.71 -5.52 3.18
N GLN A 61 10.79 -5.27 2.46
CA GLN A 61 12.10 -5.02 3.04
C GLN A 61 12.40 -3.53 3.10
N PHE A 62 12.82 -3.07 4.29
CA PHE A 62 13.27 -1.71 4.54
C PHE A 62 14.80 -1.67 4.52
N GLU A 63 15.37 -0.82 3.69
CA GLU A 63 16.81 -0.67 3.52
C GLU A 63 17.38 0.52 4.31
N GLU A 64 16.50 1.46 4.68
CA GLU A 64 16.83 2.67 5.40
C GLU A 64 15.77 2.97 6.46
N SER A 65 16.11 3.83 7.41
CA SER A 65 15.16 4.28 8.44
C SER A 65 14.03 5.10 7.83
N LEU A 66 12.85 4.97 8.43
CA LEU A 66 11.65 5.70 8.03
C LEU A 66 11.65 7.12 8.62
N ASP A 67 11.60 8.13 7.78
CA ASP A 67 11.41 9.51 8.22
C ASP A 67 9.91 9.82 8.38
N PHE A 68 9.36 9.40 9.53
CA PHE A 68 7.96 9.65 9.87
C PHE A 68 7.64 11.13 10.07
N GLN A 69 8.59 11.93 10.53
CA GLN A 69 8.38 13.37 10.76
C GLN A 69 8.16 14.08 9.41
N ARG A 70 9.02 13.80 8.44
CA ARG A 70 8.88 14.33 7.08
C ARG A 70 7.64 13.80 6.40
N ALA A 71 7.36 12.49 6.50
CA ALA A 71 6.14 11.90 5.94
C ALA A 71 4.88 12.56 6.52
N LYS A 72 4.85 12.84 7.83
CA LYS A 72 3.75 13.55 8.48
C LYS A 72 3.61 14.96 7.94
N LYS A 73 4.70 15.74 7.82
CA LYS A 73 4.67 17.09 7.24
C LYS A 73 4.10 17.08 5.81
N ILE A 74 4.54 16.13 4.96
CA ILE A 74 4.01 15.96 3.61
C ILE A 74 2.51 15.64 3.66
N LEU A 75 2.08 14.68 4.49
CA LEU A 75 0.68 14.27 4.62
C LEU A 75 -0.24 15.41 5.09
N ASP A 76 0.28 16.32 5.90
CA ASP A 76 -0.45 17.46 6.43
C ASP A 76 -0.46 18.69 5.50
N SER A 77 0.43 18.73 4.50
CA SER A 77 0.60 19.88 3.61
C SER A 77 -0.53 20.06 2.59
N ASP A 78 -1.24 18.98 2.24
CA ASP A 78 -2.36 19.02 1.29
C ASP A 78 -3.45 18.02 1.71
N PRO A 79 -4.70 18.45 1.92
CA PRO A 79 -5.80 17.59 2.30
C PRO A 79 -6.17 16.54 1.22
N LYS A 80 -5.64 16.67 0.01
CA LYS A 80 -5.82 15.70 -1.09
C LYS A 80 -4.78 14.58 -1.08
N ILE A 81 -3.75 14.67 -0.24
CA ILE A 81 -2.83 13.55 -0.03
C ILE A 81 -3.54 12.49 0.81
N VAL A 82 -3.81 11.33 0.20
CA VAL A 82 -4.46 10.21 0.89
C VAL A 82 -3.48 9.50 1.83
N SER A 83 -2.24 9.32 1.37
CA SER A 83 -1.17 8.68 2.13
C SER A 83 0.20 9.09 1.58
N VAL A 84 1.23 8.94 2.42
CA VAL A 84 2.64 9.08 2.02
C VAL A 84 3.26 7.70 1.97
N CYS A 85 3.62 7.26 0.77
CA CYS A 85 4.18 5.94 0.49
C CYS A 85 5.70 5.96 0.56
N PHE A 86 6.30 4.93 1.18
CA PHE A 86 7.75 4.79 1.39
C PHE A 86 8.44 3.93 0.32
N ARG A 87 7.68 3.35 -0.61
CA ARG A 87 8.23 2.51 -1.68
C ARG A 87 9.12 3.31 -2.63
N LYS A 88 10.29 2.76 -2.95
CA LYS A 88 11.20 3.34 -3.96
C LYS A 88 10.54 3.41 -5.34
N ILE A 89 10.61 4.58 -5.99
CA ILE A 89 10.08 4.77 -7.35
C ILE A 89 10.79 3.89 -8.37
N SER A 90 12.09 3.63 -8.17
CA SER A 90 12.89 2.71 -9.01
C SER A 90 12.33 1.29 -9.08
N ASN A 91 11.53 0.89 -8.09
CA ASN A 91 10.92 -0.45 -8.03
C ASN A 91 9.60 -0.56 -8.81
N PHE A 92 9.19 0.51 -9.51
CA PHE A 92 8.09 0.45 -10.45
C PHE A 92 8.62 0.17 -11.86
N THR A 93 8.08 -0.85 -12.52
CA THR A 93 8.39 -1.11 -13.92
C THR A 93 7.66 -0.08 -14.79
N LEU A 94 8.32 1.03 -15.07
CA LEU A 94 7.81 2.13 -15.87
C LEU A 94 8.46 2.16 -17.24
N THR A 95 7.66 2.44 -18.26
CA THR A 95 8.15 2.73 -19.62
C THR A 95 8.77 4.14 -19.66
N GLU A 96 9.63 4.44 -20.63
CA GLU A 96 10.22 5.77 -20.81
C GLU A 96 9.13 6.86 -20.98
N LYS A 97 8.02 6.51 -21.62
CA LYS A 97 6.87 7.43 -21.76
C LYS A 97 6.21 7.75 -20.41
N GLU A 98 6.11 6.77 -19.52
CA GLU A 98 5.58 6.95 -18.17
C GLU A 98 6.56 7.74 -17.32
N LYS A 99 7.86 7.44 -17.34
CA LYS A 99 8.88 8.21 -16.60
C LYS A 99 8.81 9.69 -16.86
N ARG A 100 8.58 10.11 -18.13
CA ARG A 100 8.44 11.54 -18.51
C ARG A 100 7.17 12.20 -17.95
N LYS A 101 6.21 11.44 -17.46
CA LYS A 101 4.98 11.93 -16.87
C LYS A 101 5.00 11.98 -15.35
N ILE A 102 6.07 11.49 -14.72
CA ILE A 102 6.22 11.58 -13.28
C ILE A 102 6.24 13.05 -12.87
N ARG A 103 5.48 13.38 -11.84
CA ARG A 103 5.46 14.73 -11.29
C ARG A 103 6.29 14.79 -10.02
N TYR A 104 7.38 15.54 -10.08
CA TYR A 104 8.22 15.85 -8.92
C TYR A 104 7.70 17.13 -8.30
N ILE A 105 7.38 17.11 -7.02
CA ILE A 105 6.97 18.26 -6.23
C ILE A 105 8.15 18.62 -5.35
N GLU A 106 8.79 19.75 -5.60
CA GLU A 106 9.94 20.23 -4.85
C GLU A 106 9.53 21.46 -4.04
N ASN A 107 9.51 21.29 -2.73
CA ASN A 107 9.18 22.36 -1.80
C ASN A 107 9.96 22.12 -0.48
N GLY A 108 11.29 22.24 -0.53
CA GLY A 108 12.17 21.99 0.61
C GLY A 108 11.91 20.60 1.21
N ASP A 109 11.66 20.55 2.52
CA ASP A 109 11.37 19.29 3.25
C ASP A 109 10.07 18.59 2.82
N LEU A 110 9.21 19.27 2.05
CA LEU A 110 7.94 18.72 1.56
C LEU A 110 8.06 18.09 0.17
N SER A 111 9.28 17.80 -0.28
CA SER A 111 9.51 17.20 -1.60
C SER A 111 9.01 15.76 -1.68
N TYR A 112 8.21 15.46 -2.69
CA TYR A 112 7.66 14.13 -2.96
C TYR A 112 7.36 13.93 -4.45
N VAL A 113 7.06 12.69 -4.83
CA VAL A 113 6.73 12.32 -6.21
C VAL A 113 5.27 11.91 -6.32
N ARG A 114 4.63 12.25 -7.43
CA ARG A 114 3.27 11.80 -7.78
C ARG A 114 3.31 10.95 -9.04
N LEU A 115 2.61 9.81 -9.00
CA LEU A 115 2.47 8.87 -10.11
C LEU A 115 1.06 8.85 -10.71
N ASP A 116 0.15 9.63 -10.18
CA ASP A 116 -1.26 9.67 -10.61
C ASP A 116 -1.46 10.17 -12.05
N SER A 117 -0.48 10.91 -12.62
CA SER A 117 -0.45 11.30 -14.02
C SER A 117 -0.13 10.16 -15.01
N LEU A 118 0.41 9.03 -14.53
CA LEU A 118 0.85 7.93 -15.38
C LEU A 118 -0.32 7.16 -15.98
N HIS A 119 -1.40 7.00 -15.21
CA HIS A 119 -2.57 6.24 -15.62
C HIS A 119 -3.84 6.77 -14.98
N ALA A 120 -4.96 6.79 -15.72
CA ALA A 120 -6.23 7.34 -15.23
C ALA A 120 -6.82 6.63 -13.99
N LYS A 121 -6.49 5.35 -13.76
CA LYS A 121 -7.08 4.54 -12.70
C LYS A 121 -6.07 3.99 -11.69
N TRP A 122 -4.77 3.95 -12.03
CA TRP A 122 -3.73 3.33 -11.23
C TRP A 122 -2.87 4.38 -10.54
N HIS A 123 -1.91 3.90 -9.71
CA HIS A 123 -0.99 4.73 -8.92
C HIS A 123 -1.72 5.67 -7.94
N GLY A 124 -2.83 5.19 -7.39
CA GLY A 124 -3.52 5.80 -6.26
C GLY A 124 -3.23 5.03 -4.96
N TYR A 125 -4.24 4.96 -4.07
CA TYR A 125 -4.13 4.23 -2.82
C TYR A 125 -3.77 2.76 -3.03
N THR A 126 -2.81 2.27 -2.24
CA THR A 126 -2.36 0.87 -2.17
C THR A 126 -2.02 0.53 -0.73
N PHE A 127 -1.93 -0.78 -0.41
CA PHE A 127 -1.43 -1.27 0.87
C PHE A 127 0.10 -1.34 0.94
N ASN A 128 0.83 -0.81 -0.04
CA ASN A 128 2.29 -0.61 0.10
C ASN A 128 2.59 0.17 1.39
N PRO A 129 3.80 0.02 2.00
CA PRO A 129 4.14 0.73 3.23
C PRO A 129 3.87 2.23 3.13
N HIS A 130 3.01 2.74 4.00
CA HIS A 130 2.59 4.13 3.95
C HIS A 130 2.17 4.70 5.32
N LEU A 131 2.28 6.02 5.46
CA LEU A 131 1.66 6.78 6.54
C LEU A 131 0.33 7.36 6.05
N ILE A 132 -0.73 7.20 6.82
CA ILE A 132 -2.09 7.68 6.51
C ILE A 132 -2.76 8.26 7.75
N LYS A 133 -3.72 9.18 7.58
CA LYS A 133 -4.58 9.65 8.67
C LYS A 133 -5.70 8.66 8.94
N LEU A 134 -5.98 8.39 10.22
CA LEU A 134 -7.12 7.54 10.61
C LEU A 134 -8.45 8.09 10.07
N SER A 135 -8.61 9.43 10.01
CA SER A 135 -9.79 10.07 9.42
C SER A 135 -9.97 9.71 7.94
N THR A 136 -8.88 9.59 7.19
CA THR A 136 -8.93 9.15 5.78
C THR A 136 -9.37 7.69 5.68
N ILE A 137 -8.84 6.80 6.53
CA ILE A 137 -9.26 5.39 6.60
C ILE A 137 -10.77 5.32 6.86
N LYS A 138 -11.26 6.05 7.86
CA LYS A 138 -12.69 6.10 8.18
C LYS A 138 -13.55 6.61 7.01
N SER A 139 -13.04 7.54 6.20
CA SER A 139 -13.75 8.07 5.02
C SER A 139 -13.80 7.07 3.84
N ILE A 140 -12.85 6.15 3.76
CA ILE A 140 -12.86 5.05 2.78
C ILE A 140 -14.05 4.13 3.08
N GLY A 141 -14.38 3.91 4.35
CA GLY A 141 -15.34 2.95 4.83
C GLY A 141 -14.75 1.53 4.93
N ALA A 142 -15.60 0.51 5.02
CA ALA A 142 -15.13 -0.86 5.12
C ALA A 142 -14.38 -1.30 3.86
N PHE A 143 -13.16 -1.82 4.03
CA PHE A 143 -12.34 -2.33 2.94
C PHE A 143 -12.97 -3.57 2.30
N SER A 144 -13.63 -4.42 3.10
CA SER A 144 -14.38 -5.59 2.63
C SER A 144 -15.53 -5.27 1.67
N ALA A 145 -16.02 -4.02 1.66
CA ALA A 145 -16.97 -3.55 0.65
C ALA A 145 -16.37 -3.42 -0.76
N TYR A 146 -15.04 -3.48 -0.89
CA TYR A 146 -14.35 -3.39 -2.17
C TYR A 146 -13.81 -4.76 -2.58
N ARG A 147 -14.13 -5.18 -3.80
CA ARG A 147 -13.66 -6.46 -4.33
C ARG A 147 -12.13 -6.52 -4.56
N LYS A 148 -11.49 -5.37 -4.81
CA LYS A 148 -10.05 -5.25 -5.11
C LYS A 148 -9.55 -3.88 -4.67
N GLU A 149 -8.31 -3.79 -4.23
CA GLU A 149 -7.60 -2.55 -3.87
C GLU A 149 -7.74 -1.45 -4.93
N ARG A 150 -7.62 -1.79 -6.21
CA ARG A 150 -7.78 -0.82 -7.31
C ARG A 150 -9.15 -0.11 -7.32
N HIS A 151 -10.19 -0.68 -6.70
CA HIS A 151 -11.50 -0.01 -6.62
C HIS A 151 -11.48 1.10 -5.57
N ILE A 152 -10.74 0.91 -4.48
CA ILE A 152 -10.48 1.95 -3.47
C ILE A 152 -9.70 3.08 -4.12
N SER A 153 -8.56 2.75 -4.76
CA SER A 153 -7.75 3.71 -5.50
C SER A 153 -8.57 4.52 -6.50
N HIS A 154 -9.42 3.86 -7.29
CA HIS A 154 -10.25 4.54 -8.30
C HIS A 154 -11.30 5.46 -7.68
N LYS A 155 -11.94 5.06 -6.57
CA LYS A 155 -12.89 5.90 -5.83
C LYS A 155 -12.21 7.17 -5.33
N LEU A 156 -11.07 7.03 -4.65
CA LEU A 156 -10.32 8.16 -4.09
C LEU A 156 -9.81 9.11 -5.19
N ARG A 157 -9.28 8.57 -6.28
CA ARG A 157 -8.80 9.37 -7.41
C ARG A 157 -9.91 10.15 -8.11
N LYS A 158 -11.13 9.60 -8.23
CA LYS A 158 -12.30 10.36 -8.73
C LYS A 158 -12.64 11.56 -7.85
N GLN A 159 -12.31 11.52 -6.58
CA GLN A 159 -12.50 12.61 -5.62
C GLN A 159 -11.30 13.58 -5.58
N GLY A 160 -10.31 13.39 -6.48
CA GLY A 160 -9.11 14.23 -6.58
C GLY A 160 -8.01 13.88 -5.58
N TYR A 161 -8.14 12.77 -4.84
CA TYR A 161 -7.07 12.30 -3.94
C TYR A 161 -5.91 11.67 -4.71
N PHE A 162 -4.71 11.78 -4.15
CA PHE A 162 -3.50 11.17 -4.68
C PHE A 162 -2.57 10.65 -3.57
N VAL A 163 -1.63 9.81 -3.95
CA VAL A 163 -0.56 9.32 -3.06
C VAL A 163 0.69 10.13 -3.31
N ALA A 164 1.33 10.60 -2.23
CA ALA A 164 2.66 11.19 -2.25
C ALA A 164 3.70 10.10 -2.01
N PHE A 165 4.69 9.95 -2.88
CA PHE A 165 5.82 9.04 -2.69
C PHE A 165 6.99 9.84 -2.15
N ILE A 166 7.42 9.57 -0.91
CA ILE A 166 8.56 10.25 -0.28
C ILE A 166 9.86 9.94 -1.04
N GLN A 167 10.76 10.90 -1.14
CA GLN A 167 12.06 10.71 -1.80
C GLN A 167 13.22 11.08 -0.85
N PRO A 168 14.24 10.22 -0.78
CA PRO A 168 14.26 8.86 -1.36
C PRO A 168 13.23 7.95 -0.69
N GLY A 169 12.70 6.97 -1.43
CA GLY A 169 11.95 5.88 -0.83
C GLY A 169 12.91 4.90 -0.15
N CYS A 170 12.46 4.18 0.88
CA CYS A 170 13.31 3.34 1.71
C CYS A 170 12.94 1.85 1.72
N CYS A 171 11.94 1.43 0.97
CA CYS A 171 11.53 0.02 0.94
C CYS A 171 11.22 -0.50 -0.46
N HIS A 172 11.35 -1.81 -0.60
CA HIS A 172 10.98 -2.55 -1.79
C HIS A 172 10.26 -3.85 -1.44
N HIS A 173 9.48 -4.36 -2.38
CA HIS A 173 8.69 -5.56 -2.22
C HIS A 173 9.56 -6.80 -2.48
N ILE A 174 9.61 -7.74 -1.53
CA ILE A 174 10.38 -8.99 -1.61
C ILE A 174 9.50 -10.21 -1.86
N GLY A 175 8.17 -10.07 -1.74
CA GLY A 175 7.23 -11.16 -1.99
C GLY A 175 7.24 -11.60 -3.45
N GLU A 176 7.73 -12.80 -3.73
CA GLU A 176 7.73 -13.37 -5.08
C GLU A 176 6.41 -14.04 -5.44
N VAL A 177 5.71 -14.57 -4.44
CA VAL A 177 4.49 -15.37 -4.61
C VAL A 177 3.37 -14.74 -3.79
N SER A 178 2.30 -14.32 -4.45
CA SER A 178 1.06 -13.95 -3.75
C SER A 178 0.37 -15.22 -3.29
N VAL A 179 0.31 -15.45 -2.00
CA VAL A 179 -0.40 -16.61 -1.41
C VAL A 179 -1.91 -16.52 -1.67
N ALA A 180 -2.46 -15.30 -1.73
CA ALA A 180 -3.86 -15.08 -2.09
C ALA A 180 -4.21 -15.49 -3.55
N ASN A 181 -3.20 -15.75 -4.41
CA ASN A 181 -3.43 -16.12 -5.80
C ASN A 181 -2.24 -16.91 -6.38
N PRO A 182 -1.91 -18.09 -5.83
CA PRO A 182 -0.76 -18.90 -6.26
C PRO A 182 -0.82 -19.27 -7.75
N ASP A 183 -2.02 -19.50 -8.29
CA ASP A 183 -2.23 -19.87 -9.70
C ASP A 183 -2.19 -18.70 -10.68
N GLY A 184 -2.23 -17.47 -10.21
CA GLY A 184 -2.22 -16.25 -11.04
C GLY A 184 -0.93 -16.02 -11.84
N ARG A 185 0.08 -16.86 -11.65
CA ARG A 185 1.41 -16.77 -12.28
C ARG A 185 1.71 -17.88 -13.29
N THR A 186 0.72 -18.56 -13.81
CA THR A 186 0.94 -19.48 -14.93
C THR A 186 1.60 -18.72 -16.09
N THR A 187 2.42 -19.44 -16.89
CA THR A 187 3.10 -18.88 -18.08
C THR A 187 2.09 -18.20 -19.01
N LYS A 188 0.88 -18.78 -19.14
CA LYS A 188 -0.26 -18.21 -19.89
C LYS A 188 -0.74 -16.88 -19.29
N GLY A 189 -0.81 -16.76 -17.97
CA GLY A 189 -1.21 -15.50 -17.29
C GLY A 189 -0.13 -14.41 -17.38
N LYS A 190 1.16 -14.80 -17.40
CA LYS A 190 2.29 -13.87 -17.65
C LYS A 190 2.25 -13.36 -19.09
N LEU A 191 2.05 -14.25 -20.06
CA LEU A 191 1.95 -13.91 -21.48
C LEU A 191 0.76 -12.99 -21.76
N LEU A 192 -0.43 -13.31 -21.25
CA LEU A 192 -1.62 -12.48 -21.40
C LEU A 192 -1.46 -11.09 -20.78
N ARG A 193 -0.79 -10.95 -19.63
CA ARG A 193 -0.46 -9.65 -19.05
C ARG A 193 0.54 -8.87 -19.88
N PHE A 194 1.56 -9.54 -20.40
CA PHE A 194 2.53 -8.95 -21.32
C PHE A 194 1.84 -8.44 -22.59
N LEU A 195 1.04 -9.27 -23.24
CA LEU A 195 0.30 -8.89 -24.45
C LEU A 195 -0.67 -7.74 -24.22
N ARG A 196 -1.40 -7.72 -23.09
CA ARG A 196 -2.28 -6.59 -22.72
C ARG A 196 -1.50 -5.30 -22.45
N LYS A 197 -0.32 -5.40 -21.82
CA LYS A 197 0.50 -4.25 -21.47
C LYS A 197 1.14 -3.59 -22.70
N TYR A 198 1.61 -4.38 -23.66
CA TYR A 198 2.40 -3.89 -24.79
C TYR A 198 1.61 -3.77 -26.09
N PHE A 199 0.57 -4.53 -26.30
CA PHE A 199 -0.17 -4.59 -27.57
C PHE A 199 -1.63 -4.15 -27.46
N GLY A 200 -2.13 -3.78 -26.29
CA GLY A 200 -3.49 -3.27 -26.12
C GLY A 200 -4.62 -4.25 -26.45
N PHE A 201 -4.33 -5.56 -26.60
CA PHE A 201 -5.34 -6.57 -26.93
C PHE A 201 -6.33 -6.73 -25.77
N ALA A 202 -7.55 -6.29 -25.98
CA ALA A 202 -8.70 -6.62 -25.17
C ALA A 202 -9.31 -7.92 -25.70
N PHE A 203 -8.94 -9.06 -25.11
CA PHE A 203 -9.77 -10.24 -25.27
C PHE A 203 -11.04 -10.06 -24.41
N ARG A 204 -12.17 -10.09 -25.05
CA ARG A 204 -13.50 -10.21 -24.42
C ARG A 204 -13.66 -11.58 -23.76
#